data_133d22784f9000300f69f845aa41fdbf
#
_entry.id   133d22784f9000300f69f845aa41fdbf
#
_cell.length_a   1.000
_cell.length_b   1.000
_cell.length_c   1.000
_cell.angle_alpha   90.00
_cell.angle_beta   90.00
_cell.angle_gamma   90.00
#
_symmetry.space_group_name_H-M   'P 1'
#
loop_
_entity.id
_entity.type
_entity.pdbx_description
1 polymer ?
#
loop_
_entity_poly.entity_id
_entity_poly.type
_entity_poly.pdbx_seq_one_letter_code
_entity_poly.pdbx_strand_id
1 'polypeptide(L)'
;MSTAYVLINSDLGKDIDIIAKIKEILQAEKDISFEIQGVYGVYDIIVKISSDESATVRKIVTNQIRKIENVQSTLTMVVIEEQEKS
;
A
#
# COMPACT_ATOMS: atom_id res chain seq x y z
N MET A 1 -9.84 -7.82 11.78
CA MET A 1 -8.88 -7.61 10.69
C MET A 1 -8.90 -6.17 10.26
N SER A 2 -7.74 -5.56 10.10
CA SER A 2 -7.63 -4.18 9.66
C SER A 2 -7.21 -4.13 8.21
N THR A 3 -7.88 -3.27 7.45
CA THR A 3 -7.60 -3.08 6.03
C THR A 3 -7.23 -1.62 5.78
N ALA A 4 -6.20 -1.40 4.99
CA ALA A 4 -5.80 -0.08 4.58
C ALA A 4 -5.58 -0.05 3.08
N TYR A 5 -5.85 1.10 2.48
CA TYR A 5 -5.54 1.37 1.08
C TYR A 5 -4.45 2.43 1.07
N VAL A 6 -3.40 2.17 0.33
CA VAL A 6 -2.30 3.11 0.15
C VAL A 6 -2.27 3.53 -1.31
N LEU A 7 -2.45 4.81 -1.54
CA LEU A 7 -2.42 5.39 -2.88
C LEU A 7 -1.06 6.06 -3.05
N ILE A 8 -0.37 5.74 -4.13
CA ILE A 8 1.01 6.15 -4.32
C ILE A 8 1.18 6.87 -5.64
N ASN A 9 1.86 8.01 -5.58
CA ASN A 9 2.35 8.68 -6.78
C ASN A 9 3.84 8.38 -6.93
N SER A 10 4.23 7.98 -8.13
CA SER A 10 5.60 7.64 -8.45
C SER A 10 6.22 8.66 -9.39
N ASP A 11 7.54 8.70 -9.41
CA ASP A 11 8.26 9.43 -10.43
C ASP A 11 7.97 8.81 -11.80
N LEU A 12 8.03 9.62 -12.83
CA LEU A 12 7.69 9.18 -14.18
C LEU A 12 8.52 7.96 -14.58
N GLY A 13 7.82 6.90 -15.01
CA GLY A 13 8.47 5.69 -15.49
C GLY A 13 9.00 4.78 -14.39
N LYS A 14 8.74 5.09 -13.11
CA LYS A 14 9.27 4.31 -11.98
C LYS A 14 8.23 3.45 -11.28
N ASP A 15 7.01 3.43 -11.76
CA ASP A 15 5.92 2.69 -11.14
C ASP A 15 6.22 1.17 -11.06
N ILE A 16 6.79 0.59 -12.09
CA ILE A 16 7.12 -0.84 -12.10
C ILE A 16 8.15 -1.18 -11.03
N ASP A 17 9.20 -0.34 -10.91
CA ASP A 17 10.25 -0.55 -9.91
C ASP A 17 9.68 -0.43 -8.50
N ILE A 18 8.79 0.52 -8.28
CA ILE A 18 8.15 0.73 -6.99
C ILE A 18 7.25 -0.45 -6.64
N ILE A 19 6.46 -0.92 -7.60
CA ILE A 19 5.59 -2.08 -7.38
C ILE A 19 6.41 -3.30 -6.97
N ALA A 20 7.52 -3.54 -7.66
CA ALA A 20 8.40 -4.66 -7.34
C ALA A 20 8.94 -4.55 -5.92
N LYS A 21 9.32 -3.33 -5.50
CA LYS A 21 9.86 -3.10 -4.17
C LYS A 21 8.80 -3.28 -3.08
N ILE A 22 7.59 -2.78 -3.31
CA ILE A 22 6.48 -2.95 -2.38
C ILE A 22 6.17 -4.43 -2.21
N LYS A 23 6.13 -5.17 -3.32
CA LYS A 23 5.87 -6.60 -3.28
C LYS A 23 6.90 -7.33 -2.44
N GLU A 24 8.18 -6.99 -2.61
CA GLU A 24 9.26 -7.55 -1.81
C GLU A 24 9.06 -7.27 -0.32
N ILE A 25 8.72 -6.04 0.02
CA ILE A 25 8.49 -5.63 1.42
C ILE A 25 7.33 -6.41 2.02
N LEU A 26 6.21 -6.47 1.30
CA LEU A 26 5.00 -7.10 1.84
C LEU A 26 5.09 -8.62 1.91
N GLN A 27 5.81 -9.23 0.97
CA GLN A 27 6.01 -10.68 1.00
C GLN A 27 6.89 -11.12 2.17
N ALA A 28 7.71 -10.25 2.70
CA ALA A 28 8.54 -10.55 3.85
C ALA A 28 7.77 -10.57 5.16
N GLU A 29 6.55 -10.00 5.16
CA GLU A 29 5.71 -9.95 6.34
C GLU A 29 4.79 -11.16 6.41
N LYS A 30 4.72 -11.79 7.58
CA LYS A 30 3.77 -12.88 7.84
C LYS A 30 2.46 -12.26 8.27
N ASP A 31 1.40 -12.98 8.14
CA ASP A 31 0.08 -12.60 8.67
C ASP A 31 -0.54 -11.37 8.02
N ILE A 32 -0.06 -10.97 6.86
CA ILE A 32 -0.72 -9.93 6.08
C ILE A 32 -1.14 -10.46 4.72
N SER A 33 -2.23 -9.90 4.22
CA SER A 33 -2.69 -10.12 2.86
C SER A 33 -2.56 -8.80 2.12
N PHE A 34 -2.22 -8.84 0.84
CA PHE A 34 -2.09 -7.62 0.08
C PHE A 34 -2.44 -7.81 -1.39
N GLU A 35 -2.81 -6.72 -2.01
CA GLU A 35 -2.99 -6.63 -3.45
C GLU A 35 -2.34 -5.34 -3.92
N ILE A 36 -1.62 -5.41 -5.03
CA ILE A 36 -0.96 -4.25 -5.62
C ILE A 36 -1.44 -4.10 -7.05
N GLN A 37 -1.88 -2.91 -7.43
CA GLN A 37 -2.30 -2.64 -8.79
C GLN A 37 -1.71 -1.32 -9.27
N GLY A 38 -1.16 -1.34 -10.48
CA GLY A 38 -0.87 -0.11 -11.19
C GLY A 38 -2.19 0.43 -11.73
N VAL A 39 -2.41 1.72 -11.60
CA VAL A 39 -3.65 2.35 -12.03
C VAL A 39 -3.36 3.58 -12.86
N TYR A 40 -4.37 4.06 -13.55
CA TYR A 40 -4.27 5.24 -14.39
C TYR A 40 -5.21 6.30 -13.83
N GLY A 41 -4.66 7.43 -13.45
CA GLY A 41 -5.47 8.50 -12.89
C GLY A 41 -4.64 9.43 -11.99
N VAL A 42 -5.27 9.91 -10.94
CA VAL A 42 -4.61 10.83 -10.01
C VAL A 42 -3.44 10.17 -9.29
N TYR A 43 -3.56 8.88 -9.02
CA TYR A 43 -2.49 8.09 -8.44
C TYR A 43 -2.01 7.03 -9.43
N ASP A 44 -0.81 6.54 -9.21
CA ASP A 44 -0.19 5.57 -10.11
C ASP A 44 -0.30 4.15 -9.62
N ILE A 45 -0.36 3.96 -8.31
CA ILE A 45 -0.36 2.63 -7.68
C ILE A 45 -1.34 2.63 -6.53
N ILE A 46 -2.11 1.54 -6.43
CA ILE A 46 -2.98 1.29 -5.27
C ILE A 46 -2.53 0.00 -4.61
N VAL A 47 -2.32 0.04 -3.30
CA VAL A 47 -1.99 -1.12 -2.50
C VAL A 47 -3.08 -1.33 -1.46
N LYS A 48 -3.64 -2.53 -1.42
CA LYS A 48 -4.57 -2.92 -0.37
C LYS A 48 -3.82 -3.85 0.58
N ILE A 49 -3.81 -3.53 1.86
CA ILE A 49 -3.11 -4.30 2.86
C ILE A 49 -4.10 -4.67 3.96
N SER A 50 -4.15 -5.94 4.33
CA SER A 50 -4.98 -6.40 5.44
C SER A 50 -4.12 -7.16 6.44
N SER A 51 -4.35 -6.89 7.72
CA SER A 51 -3.64 -7.54 8.81
C SER A 51 -4.55 -7.62 10.03
N ASP A 52 -4.25 -8.55 10.93
CA ASP A 52 -4.97 -8.65 12.20
C ASP A 52 -4.60 -7.50 13.14
N GLU A 53 -3.49 -6.84 12.90
CA GLU A 53 -3.03 -5.72 13.72
C GLU A 53 -2.87 -4.45 12.89
N SER A 54 -3.63 -3.42 13.25
CA SER A 54 -3.55 -2.13 12.57
C SER A 54 -2.18 -1.47 12.73
N ALA A 55 -1.53 -1.69 13.86
CA ALA A 55 -0.20 -1.12 14.10
C ALA A 55 0.82 -1.62 13.08
N THR A 56 0.73 -2.90 12.69
CA THR A 56 1.61 -3.48 11.68
C THR A 56 1.46 -2.78 10.34
N VAL A 57 0.21 -2.54 9.92
CA VAL A 57 -0.07 -1.85 8.67
C VAL A 57 0.54 -0.45 8.68
N ARG A 58 0.33 0.30 9.76
CA ARG A 58 0.87 1.66 9.89
C ARG A 58 2.39 1.69 9.81
N LYS A 59 3.06 0.75 10.48
CA LYS A 59 4.51 0.68 10.48
C LYS A 59 5.05 0.40 9.08
N ILE A 60 4.44 -0.51 8.36
CA ILE A 60 4.87 -0.85 7.01
C ILE A 60 4.77 0.39 6.12
N VAL A 61 3.65 1.08 6.15
CA VAL A 61 3.45 2.28 5.33
C VAL A 61 4.44 3.37 5.72
N THR A 62 4.50 3.70 7.02
CA THR A 62 5.29 4.83 7.48
C THR A 62 6.79 4.58 7.36
N ASN A 63 7.24 3.38 7.72
CA ASN A 63 8.68 3.12 7.81
C ASN A 63 9.27 2.49 6.56
N GLN A 64 8.47 1.93 5.69
CA GLN A 64 9.00 1.21 4.54
C GLN A 64 8.49 1.75 3.20
N ILE A 65 7.18 1.80 3.00
CA ILE A 65 6.65 2.22 1.70
C ILE A 65 6.97 3.67 1.38
N ARG A 66 6.79 4.56 2.33
CA ARG A 66 7.06 6.00 2.11
C ARG A 66 8.52 6.29 1.82
N LYS A 67 9.42 5.40 2.19
CA LYS A 67 10.86 5.59 2.01
C LYS A 67 11.41 4.94 0.75
N ILE A 68 10.56 4.32 -0.05
CA ILE A 68 11.00 3.74 -1.30
C ILE A 68 11.43 4.86 -2.25
N GLU A 69 12.58 4.67 -2.88
CA GLU A 69 13.08 5.63 -3.85
C GLU A 69 12.10 5.80 -5.01
N ASN A 70 11.94 7.03 -5.47
CA ASN A 70 11.03 7.44 -6.55
C ASN A 70 9.56 7.49 -6.17
N VAL A 71 9.21 7.27 -4.90
CA VAL A 71 7.86 7.54 -4.40
C VAL A 71 7.77 9.03 -4.12
N GLN A 72 6.87 9.72 -4.81
CA GLN A 72 6.67 11.15 -4.62
C GLN A 72 5.78 11.44 -3.43
N SER A 73 4.68 10.73 -3.32
CA SER A 73 3.73 10.93 -2.24
C SER A 73 2.93 9.67 -2.00
N THR A 74 2.42 9.54 -0.78
CA THR A 74 1.54 8.46 -0.40
C THR A 74 0.33 9.03 0.33
N LEU A 75 -0.81 8.39 0.14
CA LEU A 75 -2.03 8.67 0.89
C LEU A 75 -2.54 7.36 1.44
N THR A 76 -2.67 7.28 2.75
CA THR A 76 -3.14 6.05 3.40
C THR A 76 -4.53 6.26 3.95
N MET A 77 -5.43 5.34 3.62
CA MET A 77 -6.79 5.33 4.13
C MET A 77 -7.02 4.01 4.85
N VAL A 78 -7.36 4.09 6.12
CA VAL A 78 -7.64 2.90 6.93
C VAL A 78 -9.14 2.71 7.02
N VAL A 79 -9.60 1.51 6.73
CA VAL A 79 -11.02 1.18 6.84
C VAL A 79 -11.37 1.13 8.31
N ILE A 80 -12.33 1.95 8.73
CA ILE A 80 -12.76 1.99 10.13
C ILE A 80 -13.98 1.12 10.39
N GLU A 81 -14.76 0.85 9.34
CA GLU A 81 -15.96 0.05 9.48
C GLU A 81 -16.32 -0.59 8.15
N GLU A 82 -16.51 -1.90 8.15
CA GLU A 82 -16.94 -2.60 6.96
C GLU A 82 -18.43 -2.34 6.73
N GLN A 83 -18.75 -1.91 5.51
CA GLN A 83 -20.15 -1.72 5.11
C GLN A 83 -20.62 -2.92 4.31
N GLU A 84 -21.86 -3.29 4.53
CA GLU A 84 -22.45 -4.39 3.81
C GLU A 84 -22.73 -3.99 2.36
N LYS A 85 -22.44 -4.88 1.45
CA LYS A 85 -22.78 -4.66 0.04
C LYS A 85 -24.27 -4.90 -0.16
N SER A 86 -24.88 -3.98 -0.84
CA SER A 86 -26.30 -4.10 -1.19
C SER A 86 -26.46 -4.52 -2.65
#